data_d882f0a948fe1c3f9c89c2e40cb510cd
#
_entry.id   d882f0a948fe1c3f9c89c2e40cb510cd
#
_cell.length_a   1.000
_cell.length_b   1.000
_cell.length_c   1.000
_cell.angle_alpha   90.00
_cell.angle_beta   90.00
_cell.angle_gamma   90.00
#
_symmetry.space_group_name_H-M   'P 1'
#
loop_
_entity.id
_entity.type
_entity.pdbx_description
1 polymer ?
#
loop_
_entity_poly.entity_id
_entity_poly.type
_entity_poly.pdbx_seq_one_letter_code
_entity_poly.pdbx_strand_id
1 'polypeptide(L)' 'MTKEVWQAFHHAVDKQKPNLYEMLMAQMGQITESQKQFCYLKSIGLSNTKIENITRIPHSTLYRMLNDLKDIKF' A
#
# COMPACT_ATOMS: atom_id res chain seq x y z
N MET A 1 -11.76 -1.21 -6.33
CA MET A 1 -12.12 -1.08 -4.90
C MET A 1 -12.80 0.27 -4.70
N THR A 2 -13.94 0.29 -4.03
CA THR A 2 -14.64 1.54 -3.78
C THR A 2 -13.95 2.32 -2.66
N LYS A 3 -14.23 3.62 -2.60
CA LYS A 3 -13.68 4.49 -1.56
C LYS A 3 -14.07 4.02 -0.16
N GLU A 4 -15.32 3.59 0.01
CA GLU A 4 -15.82 3.13 1.30
C GLU A 4 -15.13 1.85 1.76
N VAL A 5 -14.97 0.91 0.84
CA VAL A 5 -14.27 -0.34 1.12
C VAL A 5 -12.81 -0.06 1.47
N TRP A 6 -12.17 0.84 0.74
CA TRP A 6 -10.79 1.22 0.99
C TRP A 6 -10.63 1.85 2.37
N GLN A 7 -11.54 2.75 2.74
CA GLN A 7 -11.48 3.40 4.05
C GLN A 7 -11.63 2.41 5.19
N ALA A 8 -12.55 1.46 5.06
CA ALA A 8 -12.73 0.40 6.06
C ALA A 8 -11.47 -0.46 6.18
N PHE A 9 -10.89 -0.83 5.04
CA PHE A 9 -9.66 -1.61 5.00
C PHE A 9 -8.50 -0.85 5.63
N HIS A 10 -8.34 0.40 5.26
CA HIS A 10 -7.30 1.27 5.78
C HIS A 10 -7.38 1.39 7.30
N HIS A 11 -8.59 1.58 7.82
CA HIS A 11 -8.82 1.67 9.25
C HIS A 11 -8.43 0.38 9.97
N ALA A 12 -8.79 -0.78 9.39
CA ALA A 12 -8.45 -2.07 9.97
C ALA A 12 -6.94 -2.30 10.01
N VAL A 13 -6.23 -1.93 8.96
CA VAL A 13 -4.77 -2.06 8.91
C VAL A 13 -4.11 -1.12 9.90
N ASP A 14 -4.59 0.12 10.01
CA ASP A 14 -4.05 1.07 10.99
C ASP A 14 -4.22 0.56 12.42
N LYS A 15 -5.31 -0.13 12.69
CA LYS A 15 -5.57 -0.69 14.01
C LYS A 15 -4.61 -1.83 14.33
N GLN A 16 -4.28 -2.66 13.34
CA GLN A 16 -3.38 -3.79 13.52
C GLN A 16 -1.91 -3.38 13.46
N LYS A 17 -1.59 -2.39 12.63
CA LYS A 17 -0.22 -1.93 12.40
C LYS A 17 -0.17 -0.40 12.51
N PRO A 18 -0.31 0.15 13.71
CA PRO A 18 -0.45 1.61 13.88
C PRO A 18 0.77 2.41 13.42
N ASN A 19 1.95 1.78 13.39
CA ASN A 19 3.17 2.47 13.01
C ASN A 19 3.47 2.37 11.51
N LEU A 20 2.65 1.67 10.75
CA LEU A 20 2.92 1.47 9.32
C LEU A 20 2.93 2.79 8.56
N TYR A 21 1.92 3.63 8.76
CA TYR A 21 1.83 4.92 8.09
C TYR A 21 3.02 5.82 8.45
N GLU A 22 3.36 5.88 9.74
CA GLU A 22 4.49 6.69 10.20
C GLU A 22 5.80 6.19 9.59
N MET A 23 5.98 4.88 9.53
CA MET A 23 7.17 4.29 8.91
C MET A 23 7.26 4.66 7.43
N LEU A 24 6.15 4.58 6.71
CA LEU A 24 6.12 4.92 5.30
C LEU A 24 6.44 6.40 5.08
N MET A 25 5.88 7.28 5.89
CA MET A 25 6.15 8.71 5.80
C MET A 25 7.62 9.03 6.11
N ALA A 26 8.20 8.34 7.08
CA ALA A 26 9.60 8.53 7.44
C ALA A 26 10.54 8.09 6.31
N GLN A 27 10.17 7.02 5.60
CA GLN A 27 11.00 6.49 4.52
C GLN A 27 10.85 7.27 3.22
N MET A 28 9.65 7.75 2.92
CA MET A 28 9.34 8.32 1.61
C MET A 28 9.11 9.83 1.62
N GLY A 29 8.88 10.42 2.78
CA GLY A 29 8.58 11.86 2.89
C GLY A 29 7.18 12.22 2.43
N GLN A 30 6.79 11.76 1.25
CA GLN A 30 5.44 11.95 0.71
C GLN A 30 4.94 10.64 0.15
N ILE A 31 3.66 10.36 0.35
CA ILE A 31 3.03 9.13 -0.13
C ILE A 31 1.80 9.48 -0.95
N THR A 32 1.74 8.99 -2.19
CA THR A 32 0.53 9.09 -3.00
C THR A 32 -0.51 8.10 -2.51
N GLU A 33 -1.76 8.31 -2.89
CA GLU A 33 -2.85 7.40 -2.55
C GLU A 33 -2.58 5.98 -3.08
N SER A 34 -2.07 5.88 -4.31
CA SER A 34 -1.73 4.58 -4.91
C SER A 34 -0.64 3.86 -4.13
N GLN A 35 0.40 4.58 -3.71
CA GLN A 35 1.47 4.01 -2.92
C GLN A 35 0.96 3.53 -1.56
N LYS A 36 0.09 4.29 -0.94
CA LYS A 36 -0.50 3.93 0.33
C LYS A 36 -1.33 2.65 0.20
N GLN A 37 -2.17 2.57 -0.82
CA GLN A 37 -2.96 1.38 -1.09
C GLN A 37 -2.08 0.16 -1.30
N PHE A 38 -1.05 0.30 -2.12
CA PHE A 38 -0.11 -0.77 -2.38
C PHE A 38 0.55 -1.27 -1.09
N CYS A 39 1.09 -0.34 -0.29
CA CYS A 39 1.79 -0.69 0.94
C CYS A 39 0.88 -1.40 1.94
N TYR A 40 -0.34 -0.91 2.09
CA TYR A 40 -1.29 -1.49 3.02
C TYR A 40 -1.70 -2.89 2.60
N LEU A 41 -1.97 -3.09 1.32
CA LEU A 41 -2.32 -4.42 0.81
C LEU A 41 -1.14 -5.38 0.88
N LYS A 42 0.06 -4.90 0.60
CA LYS A 42 1.26 -5.71 0.70
C LYS A 42 1.53 -6.14 2.14
N SER A 43 1.25 -5.27 3.10
CA SER A 43 1.49 -5.55 4.51
C SER A 43 0.67 -6.71 5.05
N ILE A 44 -0.47 -7.01 4.43
CA ILE A 44 -1.29 -8.15 4.84
C ILE A 44 -1.00 -9.41 4.02
N GLY A 45 0.05 -9.39 3.20
CA GLY A 45 0.51 -10.58 2.50
C GLY A 45 -0.07 -10.84 1.13
N LEU A 46 -0.73 -9.85 0.53
CA LEU A 46 -1.28 -10.03 -0.82
C LEU A 46 -0.15 -10.03 -1.86
N SER A 47 -0.32 -10.85 -2.90
CA SER A 47 0.62 -10.88 -4.01
C SER A 47 0.46 -9.64 -4.89
N ASN A 48 1.50 -9.32 -5.65
CA ASN A 48 1.48 -8.18 -6.55
C ASN A 48 0.33 -8.27 -7.57
N THR A 49 0.08 -9.48 -8.07
CA THR A 49 -1.01 -9.71 -9.02
C THR A 49 -2.37 -9.41 -8.40
N LYS A 50 -2.58 -9.82 -7.16
CA LYS A 50 -3.84 -9.54 -6.46
C LYS A 50 -4.01 -8.05 -6.19
N ILE A 51 -2.93 -7.38 -5.79
CA ILE A 51 -2.98 -5.93 -5.56
C ILE A 51 -3.33 -5.20 -6.86
N GLU A 52 -2.72 -5.60 -7.97
CA GLU A 52 -2.99 -5.03 -9.28
C GLU A 52 -4.47 -5.20 -9.66
N ASN A 53 -5.04 -6.39 -9.41
CA ASN A 53 -6.43 -6.67 -9.73
C ASN A 53 -7.41 -5.89 -8.86
N ILE A 54 -7.08 -5.71 -7.58
CA ILE A 54 -7.94 -5.00 -6.62
C ILE A 54 -7.90 -3.50 -6.85
N THR A 55 -6.71 -2.94 -6.99
CA THR A 55 -6.50 -1.49 -7.08
C THR A 55 -6.59 -0.97 -8.50
N ARG A 56 -6.43 -1.85 -9.49
CA ARG A 56 -6.35 -1.51 -10.91
C ARG A 56 -5.19 -0.55 -11.24
N ILE A 57 -4.17 -0.58 -10.42
CA ILE A 57 -2.94 0.17 -10.69
C ILE A 57 -2.25 -0.47 -11.90
N PRO A 58 -1.85 0.31 -12.91
CA PRO A 58 -1.15 -0.26 -14.07
C PRO A 58 0.11 -1.00 -13.65
N HIS A 59 0.40 -2.09 -14.35
CA HIS A 59 1.54 -2.96 -14.06
C HIS A 59 2.86 -2.18 -14.01
N SER A 60 3.06 -1.28 -14.96
CA SER A 60 4.28 -0.46 -15.00
C SER A 60 4.42 0.43 -13.77
N THR A 61 3.30 1.02 -13.34
CA THR A 61 3.28 1.85 -12.13
C THR A 61 3.55 1.01 -10.89
N LEU A 62 2.98 -0.19 -10.84
CA LEU A 62 3.18 -1.11 -9.73
C LEU A 62 4.66 -1.49 -9.59
N TYR A 63 5.32 -1.82 -10.70
CA TYR A 63 6.74 -2.15 -10.68
C TYR A 63 7.61 -0.99 -10.27
N ARG A 64 7.25 0.22 -10.69
CA ARG A 64 7.97 1.43 -10.25
C ARG A 64 7.86 1.58 -8.74
N MET A 65 6.66 1.40 -8.20
CA MET A 65 6.45 1.49 -6.75
C MET A 65 7.20 0.40 -6.01
N LEU A 66 7.23 -0.82 -6.55
CA LEU A 66 8.01 -1.92 -5.96
C LEU A 66 9.48 -1.56 -5.86
N ASN A 67 10.02 -0.95 -6.91
CA ASN A 67 11.42 -0.54 -6.92
C ASN A 67 11.68 0.55 -5.88
N ASP A 68 10.77 1.51 -5.77
CA ASP A 68 10.89 2.60 -4.79
C ASP A 68 10.75 2.10 -3.34
N LEU A 69 9.98 1.02 -3.14
CA LEU A 69 9.66 0.51 -1.82
C LEU A 69 10.46 -0.74 -1.44
N LYS A 70 11.44 -1.12 -2.23
CA LYS A 70 12.18 -2.37 -2.03
C LYS A 70 12.90 -2.44 -0.69
N ASP A 71 13.27 -1.29 -0.13
CA ASP A 71 13.98 -1.22 1.14
C ASP A 71 13.05 -1.16 2.35
N ILE A 72 11.74 -1.13 2.12
CA ILE A 72 10.75 -1.08 3.19
C ILE A 72 10.33 -2.50 3.56
N LYS A 73 10.42 -2.81 4.83
CA LYS A 73 10.00 -4.11 5.36
C LYS A 73 8.57 -4.00 5.89
N PHE A 74 7.73 -4.87 5.37
CA PHE A 74 6.32 -4.90 5.77
C PHE A 74 6.06 -5.96 6.83
#